data_880920592d14a6e4efca85eba5ba579a
#
_entry.id   880920592d14a6e4efca85eba5ba579a
#
_cell.length_a   1.000
_cell.length_b   1.000
_cell.length_c   1.000
_cell.angle_alpha   90.00
_cell.angle_beta   90.00
_cell.angle_gamma   90.00
#
_symmetry.space_group_name_H-M   'P 1'
#
loop_
_entity.id
_entity.type
_entity.pdbx_description
1 polymer ?
#
loop_
_entity_poly.entity_id
_entity_poly.type
_entity_poly.pdbx_seq_one_letter_code
_entity_poly.pdbx_strand_id
1 'polypeptide(L)'
;IGRRKSHLLSTTRRMAPWKVVLLVLTVALVWLVFLFPLIWLVMMSLKTQLDMFAVPPLFIFQPTLEHYQATFADRDFRQAATNSLIVTAVSVVASLVLGGMAGYSLARFRSRRSEGLAMALIIGRMIPPIVFVVPLFLLFNRLGLRNQHLGLILVYTAFNLPFVVWMLRSFFEEVPVDLEQAAMIDGATRIRAFWTVTMPLAAAGIAATAVFVAIAAWSEFLFALILTGPRTTTLPVHLAAFVSDRAIDWGGVASTGVLVILPLVALGLLVQRN
;
A
#
# COMPACT_ATOMS: atom_id res chain seq x y z
N ILE A 1 17.92 16.50 -56.04
CA ILE A 1 16.52 16.18 -56.30
C ILE A 1 16.00 15.54 -54.99
N GLY A 2 15.26 16.06 -54.05
CA GLY A 2 14.43 17.19 -53.85
C GLY A 2 13.86 17.05 -52.43
N ARG A 3 14.14 17.99 -51.58
CA ARG A 3 13.42 18.44 -50.36
C ARG A 3 12.14 17.67 -49.98
N ARG A 4 12.22 16.81 -48.96
CA ARG A 4 11.13 16.47 -48.03
C ARG A 4 11.70 16.45 -46.61
N LYS A 5 12.08 17.58 -46.09
CA LYS A 5 12.30 17.82 -44.64
C LYS A 5 11.34 18.91 -44.21
N SER A 6 10.85 18.81 -42.99
CA SER A 6 10.15 19.84 -42.21
C SER A 6 8.63 19.93 -42.32
N HIS A 7 7.88 18.87 -41.87
CA HIS A 7 6.48 19.08 -41.50
C HIS A 7 6.05 18.33 -40.20
N LEU A 8 7.00 17.98 -39.32
CA LEU A 8 6.69 17.30 -38.08
C LEU A 8 7.03 18.07 -36.79
N LEU A 9 7.31 19.35 -36.90
CA LEU A 9 7.57 20.18 -35.73
C LEU A 9 6.66 21.40 -35.76
N SER A 10 5.68 21.47 -34.88
CA SER A 10 4.88 22.62 -34.47
C SER A 10 3.36 22.43 -34.62
N THR A 11 2.78 21.57 -33.79
CA THR A 11 1.41 21.79 -33.34
C THR A 11 1.33 21.69 -31.81
N THR A 12 2.10 22.48 -31.12
CA THR A 12 1.71 22.94 -29.77
C THR A 12 0.53 23.89 -29.98
N ARG A 13 -0.65 23.30 -30.12
CA ARG A 13 -1.92 24.05 -30.13
C ARG A 13 -1.99 24.78 -28.79
N ARG A 14 -1.61 26.06 -28.74
CA ARG A 14 -1.81 26.89 -27.55
C ARG A 14 -3.30 26.82 -27.22
N MET A 15 -3.62 26.19 -26.09
CA MET A 15 -5.02 26.11 -25.64
C MET A 15 -5.56 27.52 -25.48
N ALA A 16 -6.78 27.76 -25.92
CA ALA A 16 -7.43 29.06 -25.72
C ALA A 16 -7.46 29.37 -24.22
N PRO A 17 -7.24 30.64 -23.80
CA PRO A 17 -7.08 31.00 -22.40
C PRO A 17 -8.27 30.54 -21.52
N TRP A 18 -9.47 30.56 -22.04
CA TRP A 18 -10.65 30.05 -21.33
C TRP A 18 -10.60 28.55 -21.05
N LYS A 19 -9.98 27.74 -21.93
CA LYS A 19 -9.79 26.30 -21.73
C LYS A 19 -8.76 26.03 -20.62
N VAL A 20 -7.74 26.88 -20.52
CA VAL A 20 -6.74 26.78 -19.44
C VAL A 20 -7.40 27.13 -18.10
N VAL A 21 -8.20 28.19 -18.05
CA VAL A 21 -8.95 28.56 -16.85
C VAL A 21 -9.91 27.45 -16.44
N LEU A 22 -10.66 26.89 -17.38
CA LEU A 22 -11.57 25.77 -17.10
C LEU A 22 -10.82 24.56 -16.57
N LEU A 23 -9.68 24.20 -17.17
CA LEU A 23 -8.83 23.10 -16.71
C LEU A 23 -8.35 23.34 -15.27
N VAL A 24 -7.82 24.54 -14.97
CA VAL A 24 -7.36 24.91 -13.63
C VAL A 24 -8.48 24.83 -12.61
N LEU A 25 -9.66 25.37 -12.94
CA LEU A 25 -10.83 25.27 -12.04
C LEU A 25 -11.29 23.84 -11.82
N THR A 26 -11.31 23.02 -12.86
CA THR A 26 -11.63 21.58 -12.75
C THR A 26 -10.64 20.85 -11.87
N VAL A 27 -9.34 21.08 -12.09
CA VAL A 27 -8.27 20.45 -11.27
C VAL A 27 -8.38 20.94 -9.82
N ALA A 28 -8.59 22.24 -9.59
CA ALA A 28 -8.76 22.79 -8.25
C ALA A 28 -9.99 22.20 -7.53
N LEU A 29 -11.11 22.04 -8.24
CA LEU A 29 -12.31 21.43 -7.69
C LEU A 29 -12.07 19.94 -7.33
N VAL A 30 -11.41 19.19 -8.21
CA VAL A 30 -11.03 17.79 -7.95
C VAL A 30 -10.17 17.71 -6.69
N TRP A 31 -9.11 18.52 -6.58
CA TRP A 31 -8.29 18.57 -5.37
C TRP A 31 -9.08 18.93 -4.12
N LEU A 32 -9.97 19.92 -4.20
CA LEU A 32 -10.81 20.31 -3.07
C LEU A 32 -11.67 19.14 -2.59
N VAL A 33 -12.33 18.44 -3.52
CA VAL A 33 -13.21 17.29 -3.18
C VAL A 33 -12.43 16.15 -2.55
N PHE A 34 -11.22 15.82 -3.07
CA PHE A 34 -10.41 14.72 -2.54
C PHE A 34 -9.69 15.07 -1.24
N LEU A 35 -9.23 16.32 -1.08
CA LEU A 35 -8.53 16.75 0.13
C LEU A 35 -9.48 17.13 1.27
N PHE A 36 -10.71 17.54 0.96
CA PHE A 36 -11.66 17.98 1.98
C PHE A 36 -11.87 16.97 3.11
N PRO A 37 -12.12 15.67 2.86
CA PRO A 37 -12.26 14.69 3.95
C PRO A 37 -11.01 14.57 4.82
N LEU A 38 -9.83 14.66 4.22
CA LEU A 38 -8.56 14.58 4.96
C LEU A 38 -8.34 15.83 5.81
N ILE A 39 -8.58 17.02 5.23
CA ILE A 39 -8.50 18.30 5.95
C ILE A 39 -9.52 18.29 7.09
N TRP A 40 -10.74 17.83 6.84
CA TRP A 40 -11.77 17.72 7.86
C TRP A 40 -11.35 16.78 9.00
N LEU A 41 -10.78 15.63 8.69
CA LEU A 41 -10.26 14.68 9.68
C LEU A 41 -9.17 15.33 10.55
N VAL A 42 -8.23 16.04 9.92
CA VAL A 42 -7.17 16.77 10.65
C VAL A 42 -7.77 17.89 11.51
N MET A 43 -8.73 18.64 10.99
CA MET A 43 -9.43 19.66 11.77
C MET A 43 -10.15 19.05 12.98
N MET A 44 -10.85 17.94 12.80
CA MET A 44 -11.55 17.24 13.88
C MET A 44 -10.57 16.74 14.95
N SER A 45 -9.40 16.25 14.57
CA SER A 45 -8.39 15.78 15.53
C SER A 45 -7.78 16.87 16.40
N LEU A 46 -7.94 18.14 15.99
CA LEU A 46 -7.41 19.32 16.71
C LEU A 46 -8.50 20.12 17.46
N LYS A 47 -9.77 19.74 17.37
CA LYS A 47 -10.88 20.38 18.07
C LYS A 47 -11.11 19.78 19.43
N THR A 48 -11.59 20.61 20.37
CA THR A 48 -12.16 20.09 21.61
C THR A 48 -13.46 19.33 21.34
N GLN A 49 -13.89 18.49 22.26
CA GLN A 49 -15.15 17.75 22.10
C GLN A 49 -16.35 18.69 21.95
N LEU A 50 -16.35 19.83 22.60
CA LEU A 50 -17.40 20.85 22.46
C LEU A 50 -17.40 21.48 21.06
N ASP A 51 -16.24 21.81 20.51
CA ASP A 51 -16.10 22.42 19.18
C ASP A 51 -16.48 21.45 18.06
N MET A 52 -16.31 20.15 18.26
CA MET A 52 -16.70 19.11 17.28
C MET A 52 -18.21 19.11 17.02
N PHE A 53 -19.01 19.37 18.06
CA PHE A 53 -20.48 19.31 18.00
C PHE A 53 -21.12 20.70 17.94
N ALA A 54 -20.33 21.76 17.79
CA ALA A 54 -20.85 23.11 17.68
C ALA A 54 -21.76 23.29 16.43
N VAL A 55 -22.89 23.97 16.64
CA VAL A 55 -23.85 24.32 15.57
C VAL A 55 -24.01 25.84 15.52
N PRO A 56 -23.61 26.50 14.44
CA PRO A 56 -23.04 25.97 13.17
C PRO A 56 -21.61 25.43 13.34
N PRO A 57 -21.13 24.57 12.39
CA PRO A 57 -19.79 24.00 12.45
C PRO A 57 -18.71 25.10 12.52
N LEU A 58 -17.82 24.98 13.48
CA LEU A 58 -16.72 25.95 13.66
C LEU A 58 -15.57 25.60 12.70
N PHE A 59 -15.20 26.55 11.83
CA PHE A 59 -14.00 26.45 11.00
C PHE A 59 -12.79 27.15 11.63
N ILE A 60 -13.04 28.13 12.50
CA ILE A 60 -12.04 28.85 13.27
C ILE A 60 -12.22 28.44 14.73
N PHE A 61 -11.22 27.83 15.34
CA PHE A 61 -11.24 27.28 16.69
C PHE A 61 -9.82 27.35 17.30
N GLN A 62 -9.70 27.14 18.59
CA GLN A 62 -8.38 27.03 19.24
C GLN A 62 -7.89 25.58 19.14
N PRO A 63 -6.76 25.31 18.43
CA PRO A 63 -6.30 23.95 18.29
C PRO A 63 -5.84 23.35 19.61
N THR A 64 -6.22 22.09 19.87
CA THR A 64 -5.75 21.31 21.01
C THR A 64 -5.04 20.04 20.53
N LEU A 65 -4.06 19.57 21.33
CA LEU A 65 -3.39 18.29 21.12
C LEU A 65 -3.84 17.22 22.12
N GLU A 66 -4.93 17.49 22.86
CA GLU A 66 -5.43 16.62 23.92
C GLU A 66 -5.69 15.18 23.41
N HIS A 67 -6.36 15.05 22.26
CA HIS A 67 -6.65 13.73 21.66
C HIS A 67 -5.38 12.98 21.27
N TYR A 68 -4.36 13.68 20.77
CA TYR A 68 -3.07 13.04 20.44
C TYR A 68 -2.34 12.60 21.70
N GLN A 69 -2.35 13.44 22.77
CA GLN A 69 -1.74 13.08 24.04
C GLN A 69 -2.42 11.84 24.64
N ALA A 70 -3.75 11.80 24.61
CA ALA A 70 -4.53 10.65 25.06
C ALA A 70 -4.23 9.40 24.21
N THR A 71 -4.21 9.53 22.88
CA THR A 71 -3.89 8.43 21.96
C THR A 71 -2.49 7.87 22.21
N PHE A 72 -1.47 8.72 22.36
CA PHE A 72 -0.10 8.26 22.64
C PHE A 72 0.08 7.71 24.05
N ALA A 73 -0.71 8.17 25.03
CA ALA A 73 -0.73 7.61 26.38
C ALA A 73 -1.41 6.23 26.43
N ASP A 74 -2.33 5.96 25.49
CA ASP A 74 -3.02 4.67 25.42
C ASP A 74 -2.04 3.53 25.08
N ARG A 75 -2.03 2.51 25.95
CA ARG A 75 -1.20 1.32 25.78
C ARG A 75 -1.64 0.50 24.58
N ASP A 76 -2.95 0.37 24.36
CA ASP A 76 -3.51 -0.47 23.31
C ASP A 76 -3.22 0.13 21.93
N PHE A 77 -3.24 1.46 21.79
CA PHE A 77 -2.79 2.17 20.58
C PHE A 77 -1.31 1.88 20.28
N ARG A 78 -0.41 2.04 21.26
CA ARG A 78 1.02 1.79 21.05
C ARG A 78 1.30 0.34 20.67
N GLN A 79 0.60 -0.59 21.29
CA GLN A 79 0.69 -2.01 20.94
C GLN A 79 0.18 -2.27 19.51
N ALA A 80 -0.98 -1.72 19.15
CA ALA A 80 -1.55 -1.86 17.81
C ALA A 80 -0.64 -1.24 16.73
N ALA A 81 -0.04 -0.08 17.01
CA ALA A 81 0.93 0.55 16.12
C ALA A 81 2.17 -0.32 15.89
N THR A 82 2.73 -0.87 16.99
CA THR A 82 3.88 -1.79 16.92
C THR A 82 3.53 -3.06 16.15
N ASN A 83 2.37 -3.66 16.41
CA ASN A 83 1.88 -4.84 15.71
C ASN A 83 1.73 -4.57 14.20
N SER A 84 1.08 -3.46 13.83
CA SER A 84 0.92 -3.07 12.43
C SER A 84 2.26 -2.90 11.73
N LEU A 85 3.23 -2.26 12.40
CA LEU A 85 4.57 -2.07 11.84
C LEU A 85 5.29 -3.41 11.61
N ILE A 86 5.28 -4.30 12.61
CA ILE A 86 5.93 -5.62 12.52
C ILE A 86 5.27 -6.46 11.42
N VAL A 87 3.94 -6.58 11.44
CA VAL A 87 3.21 -7.41 10.47
C VAL A 87 3.40 -6.88 9.05
N THR A 88 3.28 -5.56 8.85
CA THR A 88 3.49 -4.94 7.54
C THR A 88 4.93 -5.15 7.05
N ALA A 89 5.93 -4.80 7.85
CA ALA A 89 7.33 -4.90 7.44
C ALA A 89 7.72 -6.33 7.07
N VAL A 90 7.37 -7.31 7.91
CA VAL A 90 7.72 -8.71 7.67
C VAL A 90 6.94 -9.27 6.48
N SER A 91 5.65 -8.92 6.32
CA SER A 91 4.85 -9.36 5.17
C SER A 91 5.36 -8.76 3.85
N VAL A 92 5.80 -7.49 3.85
CA VAL A 92 6.42 -6.85 2.67
C VAL A 92 7.69 -7.60 2.28
N VAL A 93 8.61 -7.82 3.22
CA VAL A 93 9.86 -8.53 2.95
C VAL A 93 9.60 -9.96 2.45
N ALA A 94 8.74 -10.70 3.14
CA ALA A 94 8.37 -12.05 2.74
C ALA A 94 7.74 -12.10 1.34
N SER A 95 6.81 -11.18 1.05
CA SER A 95 6.16 -11.08 -0.26
C SER A 95 7.14 -10.74 -1.37
N LEU A 96 8.06 -9.79 -1.14
CA LEU A 96 9.08 -9.40 -2.13
C LEU A 96 10.09 -10.52 -2.38
N VAL A 97 10.53 -11.21 -1.35
CA VAL A 97 11.49 -12.33 -1.50
C VAL A 97 10.83 -13.47 -2.28
N LEU A 98 9.69 -13.98 -1.80
CA LEU A 98 9.00 -15.11 -2.43
C LEU A 98 8.45 -14.75 -3.81
N GLY A 99 7.80 -13.59 -3.91
CA GLY A 99 7.22 -13.10 -5.16
C GLY A 99 8.30 -12.68 -6.16
N GLY A 100 9.43 -12.13 -5.70
CA GLY A 100 10.58 -11.80 -6.54
C GLY A 100 11.22 -13.05 -7.15
N MET A 101 11.46 -14.10 -6.36
CA MET A 101 11.97 -15.37 -6.86
C MET A 101 11.03 -15.99 -7.91
N ALA A 102 9.73 -16.00 -7.62
CA ALA A 102 8.72 -16.52 -8.55
C ALA A 102 8.61 -15.64 -9.81
N GLY A 103 8.55 -14.32 -9.67
CA GLY A 103 8.49 -13.35 -10.77
C GLY A 103 9.71 -13.44 -11.69
N TYR A 104 10.92 -13.53 -11.12
CA TYR A 104 12.15 -13.73 -11.88
C TYR A 104 12.13 -15.05 -12.66
N SER A 105 11.72 -16.15 -12.01
CA SER A 105 11.58 -17.44 -12.67
C SER A 105 10.60 -17.36 -13.85
N LEU A 106 9.44 -16.75 -13.68
CA LEU A 106 8.44 -16.58 -14.73
C LEU A 106 8.91 -15.65 -15.86
N ALA A 107 9.75 -14.65 -15.55
CA ALA A 107 10.31 -13.73 -16.56
C ALA A 107 11.38 -14.42 -17.44
N ARG A 108 12.18 -15.30 -16.87
CA ARG A 108 13.33 -15.94 -17.55
C ARG A 108 13.03 -17.31 -18.14
N PHE A 109 12.12 -18.07 -17.53
CA PHE A 109 11.75 -19.43 -18.00
C PHE A 109 10.36 -19.43 -18.61
N ARG A 110 10.26 -18.90 -19.84
CA ARG A 110 9.00 -18.85 -20.58
C ARG A 110 8.60 -20.23 -21.09
N SER A 111 7.48 -20.74 -20.63
CA SER A 111 6.88 -21.97 -21.08
C SER A 111 5.35 -21.85 -21.01
N ARG A 112 4.61 -22.73 -21.72
CA ARG A 112 3.15 -22.76 -21.62
C ARG A 112 2.67 -22.99 -20.19
N ARG A 113 3.44 -23.71 -19.37
CA ARG A 113 3.14 -23.94 -17.96
C ARG A 113 3.35 -22.68 -17.12
N SER A 114 4.44 -21.94 -17.37
CA SER A 114 4.72 -20.69 -16.64
C SER A 114 3.67 -19.61 -16.91
N GLU A 115 3.21 -19.50 -18.15
CA GLU A 115 2.11 -18.59 -18.51
C GLU A 115 0.79 -19.01 -17.83
N GLY A 116 0.49 -20.32 -17.81
CA GLY A 116 -0.68 -20.85 -17.08
C GLY A 116 -0.64 -20.56 -15.58
N LEU A 117 0.54 -20.69 -14.93
CA LEU A 117 0.72 -20.35 -13.53
C LEU A 117 0.54 -18.85 -13.27
N ALA A 118 1.12 -17.99 -14.11
CA ALA A 118 0.97 -16.54 -13.99
C ALA A 118 -0.52 -16.13 -14.12
N MET A 119 -1.24 -16.72 -15.06
CA MET A 119 -2.67 -16.49 -15.22
C MET A 119 -3.48 -17.00 -14.01
N ALA A 120 -3.17 -18.18 -13.49
CA ALA A 120 -3.84 -18.75 -12.32
C ALA A 120 -3.67 -17.85 -11.08
N LEU A 121 -2.50 -17.25 -10.88
CA LEU A 121 -2.25 -16.30 -9.79
C LEU A 121 -3.15 -15.05 -9.90
N ILE A 122 -3.32 -14.50 -11.10
CA ILE A 122 -4.19 -13.35 -11.34
C ILE A 122 -5.66 -13.72 -11.11
N ILE A 123 -6.11 -14.86 -11.65
CA ILE A 123 -7.48 -15.35 -11.45
C ILE A 123 -7.77 -15.58 -9.96
N GLY A 124 -6.83 -16.19 -9.24
CA GLY A 124 -6.96 -16.41 -7.79
C GLY A 124 -7.17 -15.11 -7.01
N ARG A 125 -6.55 -13.99 -7.45
CA ARG A 125 -6.74 -12.68 -6.84
C ARG A 125 -8.13 -12.07 -7.08
N MET A 126 -8.86 -12.52 -8.09
CA MET A 126 -10.23 -12.04 -8.38
C MET A 126 -11.26 -12.57 -7.37
N ILE A 127 -10.92 -13.62 -6.61
CA ILE A 127 -11.79 -14.15 -5.57
C ILE A 127 -11.84 -13.13 -4.42
N PRO A 128 -13.05 -12.65 -4.02
CA PRO A 128 -13.17 -11.71 -2.92
C PRO A 128 -12.58 -12.28 -1.62
N PRO A 129 -11.73 -11.53 -0.88
CA PRO A 129 -11.10 -11.99 0.35
C PRO A 129 -12.08 -12.51 1.41
N ILE A 130 -13.30 -11.98 1.45
CA ILE A 130 -14.35 -12.38 2.40
C ILE A 130 -14.69 -13.88 2.32
N VAL A 131 -14.55 -14.51 1.15
CA VAL A 131 -14.81 -15.93 0.93
C VAL A 131 -13.87 -16.80 1.77
N PHE A 132 -12.65 -16.32 2.01
CA PHE A 132 -11.60 -17.03 2.75
C PHE A 132 -11.68 -16.84 4.27
N VAL A 133 -12.51 -15.93 4.75
CA VAL A 133 -12.60 -15.54 6.16
C VAL A 133 -12.88 -16.73 7.05
N VAL A 134 -13.97 -17.45 6.81
CA VAL A 134 -14.38 -18.61 7.66
C VAL A 134 -13.39 -19.76 7.54
N PRO A 135 -13.00 -20.22 6.34
CA PRO A 135 -12.00 -21.27 6.20
C PRO A 135 -10.67 -20.97 6.89
N LEU A 136 -10.15 -19.74 6.73
CA LEU A 136 -8.89 -19.33 7.36
C LEU A 136 -9.02 -19.22 8.87
N PHE A 137 -10.14 -18.70 9.38
CA PHE A 137 -10.39 -18.66 10.81
C PHE A 137 -10.34 -20.05 11.43
N LEU A 138 -11.04 -21.02 10.83
CA LEU A 138 -11.06 -22.41 11.33
C LEU A 138 -9.68 -23.06 11.24
N LEU A 139 -8.97 -22.86 10.13
CA LEU A 139 -7.64 -23.41 9.92
C LEU A 139 -6.63 -22.85 10.95
N PHE A 140 -6.57 -21.53 11.09
CA PHE A 140 -5.63 -20.89 12.00
C PHE A 140 -5.97 -21.11 13.48
N ASN A 141 -7.25 -21.28 13.80
CA ASN A 141 -7.62 -21.67 15.14
C ASN A 141 -7.13 -23.11 15.48
N ARG A 142 -7.25 -24.04 14.53
CA ARG A 142 -6.73 -25.42 14.70
C ARG A 142 -5.21 -25.47 14.77
N LEU A 143 -4.52 -24.63 14.00
CA LEU A 143 -3.05 -24.56 13.99
C LEU A 143 -2.47 -23.76 15.15
N GLY A 144 -3.30 -23.14 16.00
CA GLY A 144 -2.85 -22.27 17.08
C GLY A 144 -2.20 -20.97 16.61
N LEU A 145 -2.43 -20.55 15.35
CA LEU A 145 -1.88 -19.34 14.75
C LEU A 145 -2.75 -18.09 14.95
N ARG A 146 -3.95 -18.26 15.52
CA ARG A 146 -4.82 -17.14 15.88
C ARG A 146 -4.20 -16.34 17.03
N ASN A 147 -4.38 -15.03 17.01
CA ASN A 147 -3.78 -14.10 17.97
C ASN A 147 -2.23 -14.21 18.03
N GLN A 148 -1.61 -14.46 16.88
CA GLN A 148 -0.16 -14.45 16.67
C GLN A 148 0.22 -13.63 15.44
N HIS A 149 1.32 -12.89 15.49
CA HIS A 149 1.82 -12.14 14.34
C HIS A 149 2.05 -13.04 13.12
N LEU A 150 2.57 -14.25 13.34
CA LEU A 150 2.83 -15.21 12.27
C LEU A 150 1.57 -15.53 11.45
N GLY A 151 0.41 -15.68 12.09
CA GLY A 151 -0.85 -15.90 11.39
C GLY A 151 -1.18 -14.79 10.41
N LEU A 152 -1.10 -13.52 10.84
CA LEU A 152 -1.32 -12.36 9.96
C LEU A 152 -0.27 -12.26 8.86
N ILE A 153 1.01 -12.44 9.20
CA ILE A 153 2.12 -12.38 8.24
C ILE A 153 1.91 -13.39 7.12
N LEU A 154 1.53 -14.63 7.44
CA LEU A 154 1.27 -15.67 6.45
C LEU A 154 0.11 -15.29 5.52
N VAL A 155 -1.01 -14.81 6.08
CA VAL A 155 -2.17 -14.40 5.27
C VAL A 155 -1.82 -13.20 4.39
N TYR A 156 -1.22 -12.15 4.96
CA TYR A 156 -0.88 -10.95 4.21
C TYR A 156 0.13 -11.26 3.09
N THR A 157 1.13 -12.10 3.38
CA THR A 157 2.08 -12.57 2.36
C THR A 157 1.35 -13.33 1.27
N ALA A 158 0.52 -14.32 1.61
CA ALA A 158 -0.19 -15.15 0.63
C ALA A 158 -1.09 -14.32 -0.30
N PHE A 159 -1.83 -13.36 0.25
CA PHE A 159 -2.74 -12.51 -0.55
C PHE A 159 -2.01 -11.46 -1.38
N ASN A 160 -0.81 -11.03 -0.98
CA ASN A 160 0.01 -10.09 -1.76
C ASN A 160 0.88 -10.79 -2.81
N LEU A 161 1.23 -12.08 -2.63
CA LEU A 161 2.09 -12.82 -3.55
C LEU A 161 1.68 -12.71 -5.03
N PRO A 162 0.42 -12.92 -5.44
CA PRO A 162 0.04 -12.82 -6.85
C PRO A 162 0.36 -11.47 -7.46
N PHE A 163 0.12 -10.39 -6.73
CA PHE A 163 0.43 -9.03 -7.16
C PHE A 163 1.94 -8.81 -7.31
N VAL A 164 2.71 -9.22 -6.30
CA VAL A 164 4.18 -9.06 -6.30
C VAL A 164 4.80 -9.84 -7.45
N VAL A 165 4.37 -11.09 -7.65
CA VAL A 165 4.86 -11.94 -8.75
C VAL A 165 4.59 -11.27 -10.10
N TRP A 166 3.38 -10.74 -10.31
CA TRP A 166 3.01 -10.11 -11.56
C TRP A 166 3.78 -8.81 -11.81
N MET A 167 3.86 -7.94 -10.79
CA MET A 167 4.59 -6.68 -10.88
C MET A 167 6.07 -6.90 -11.14
N LEU A 168 6.72 -7.74 -10.31
CA LEU A 168 8.16 -7.96 -10.43
C LEU A 168 8.51 -8.73 -11.70
N ARG A 169 7.65 -9.64 -12.16
CA ARG A 169 7.82 -10.27 -13.49
C ARG A 169 7.95 -9.20 -14.57
N SER A 170 7.04 -8.22 -14.62
CA SER A 170 7.06 -7.16 -15.63
C SER A 170 8.37 -6.36 -15.59
N PHE A 171 8.82 -5.96 -14.41
CA PHE A 171 10.08 -5.23 -14.26
C PHE A 171 11.30 -6.08 -14.61
N PHE A 172 11.31 -7.37 -14.29
CA PHE A 172 12.40 -8.25 -14.69
C PHE A 172 12.40 -8.53 -16.20
N GLU A 173 11.25 -8.54 -16.86
CA GLU A 173 11.17 -8.67 -18.32
C GLU A 173 11.73 -7.45 -19.06
N GLU A 174 11.69 -6.25 -18.46
CA GLU A 174 12.30 -5.04 -19.01
C GLU A 174 13.82 -5.07 -18.97
N VAL A 175 14.43 -5.87 -18.09
CA VAL A 175 15.90 -6.04 -18.03
C VAL A 175 16.35 -6.96 -19.15
N PRO A 176 17.20 -6.48 -20.11
CA PRO A 176 17.68 -7.30 -21.21
C PRO A 176 18.41 -8.56 -20.73
N VAL A 177 18.03 -9.72 -21.25
CA VAL A 177 18.64 -11.01 -20.88
C VAL A 177 20.14 -11.06 -21.24
N ASP A 178 20.55 -10.34 -22.27
CA ASP A 178 21.94 -10.27 -22.73
C ASP A 178 22.91 -9.76 -21.65
N LEU A 179 22.44 -8.87 -20.76
CA LEU A 179 23.25 -8.37 -19.64
C LEU A 179 23.55 -9.46 -18.60
N GLU A 180 22.57 -10.32 -18.33
CA GLU A 180 22.78 -11.48 -17.45
C GLU A 180 23.70 -12.51 -18.12
N GLN A 181 23.53 -12.74 -19.43
CA GLN A 181 24.39 -13.66 -20.19
C GLN A 181 25.83 -13.16 -20.25
N ALA A 182 26.07 -11.88 -20.47
CA ALA A 182 27.40 -11.28 -20.43
C ALA A 182 28.07 -11.51 -19.07
N ALA A 183 27.36 -11.24 -17.95
CA ALA A 183 27.88 -11.53 -16.61
C ALA A 183 28.21 -13.02 -16.41
N MET A 184 27.43 -13.92 -16.99
CA MET A 184 27.73 -15.38 -16.92
C MET A 184 28.91 -15.76 -17.76
N ILE A 185 29.15 -15.12 -18.90
CA ILE A 185 30.38 -15.31 -19.70
C ILE A 185 31.61 -14.84 -18.90
N ASP A 186 31.48 -13.76 -18.12
CA ASP A 186 32.51 -13.26 -17.21
C ASP A 186 32.70 -14.14 -15.96
N GLY A 187 32.04 -15.31 -15.90
CA GLY A 187 32.18 -16.29 -14.82
C GLY A 187 31.20 -16.16 -13.65
N ALA A 188 30.20 -15.29 -13.73
CA ALA A 188 29.17 -15.23 -12.70
C ALA A 188 28.24 -16.45 -12.80
N THR A 189 27.80 -16.98 -11.67
CA THR A 189 26.67 -17.91 -11.63
C THR A 189 25.36 -17.15 -11.90
N ARG A 190 24.29 -17.84 -12.31
CA ARG A 190 22.97 -17.24 -12.53
C ARG A 190 22.45 -16.47 -11.31
N ILE A 191 22.66 -17.01 -10.12
CA ILE A 191 22.27 -16.33 -8.86
C ILE A 191 23.08 -15.06 -8.66
N ARG A 192 24.38 -15.09 -8.98
CA ARG A 192 25.23 -13.89 -8.90
C ARG A 192 24.79 -12.85 -9.94
N ALA A 193 24.53 -13.24 -11.18
CA ALA A 193 24.02 -12.34 -12.22
C ALA A 193 22.66 -11.71 -11.80
N PHE A 194 21.75 -12.48 -11.19
CA PHE A 194 20.51 -11.94 -10.63
C PHE A 194 20.77 -10.81 -9.62
N TRP A 195 21.66 -11.03 -8.64
CA TRP A 195 21.90 -10.03 -7.59
C TRP A 195 22.74 -8.84 -8.05
N THR A 196 23.67 -9.04 -9.01
CA THR A 196 24.60 -7.98 -9.45
C THR A 196 24.11 -7.21 -10.67
N VAL A 197 23.21 -7.78 -11.48
CA VAL A 197 22.71 -7.15 -12.71
C VAL A 197 21.20 -6.89 -12.60
N THR A 198 20.38 -7.93 -12.44
CA THR A 198 18.93 -7.82 -12.53
C THR A 198 18.34 -7.01 -11.38
N MET A 199 18.73 -7.31 -10.14
CA MET A 199 18.20 -6.62 -8.95
C MET A 199 18.48 -5.12 -8.94
N PRO A 200 19.70 -4.62 -9.23
CA PRO A 200 19.97 -3.20 -9.32
C PRO A 200 19.18 -2.49 -10.44
N LEU A 201 19.07 -3.12 -11.61
CA LEU A 201 18.35 -2.54 -12.75
C LEU A 201 16.84 -2.51 -12.51
N ALA A 202 16.28 -3.47 -11.78
CA ALA A 202 14.88 -3.52 -11.41
C ALA A 202 14.56 -2.79 -10.08
N ALA A 203 15.55 -2.12 -9.45
CA ALA A 203 15.41 -1.57 -8.10
C ALA A 203 14.24 -0.59 -7.95
N ALA A 204 14.00 0.27 -8.94
CA ALA A 204 12.87 1.21 -8.94
C ALA A 204 11.51 0.46 -8.94
N GLY A 205 11.39 -0.59 -9.76
CA GLY A 205 10.20 -1.44 -9.80
C GLY A 205 9.98 -2.23 -8.51
N ILE A 206 11.06 -2.71 -7.90
CA ILE A 206 11.01 -3.41 -6.60
C ILE A 206 10.57 -2.44 -5.50
N ALA A 207 11.12 -1.23 -5.47
CA ALA A 207 10.75 -0.20 -4.50
C ALA A 207 9.27 0.21 -4.66
N ALA A 208 8.81 0.43 -5.88
CA ALA A 208 7.40 0.72 -6.15
C ALA A 208 6.49 -0.43 -5.69
N THR A 209 6.85 -1.68 -6.01
CA THR A 209 6.10 -2.86 -5.58
C THR A 209 6.06 -2.97 -4.05
N ALA A 210 7.19 -2.71 -3.37
CA ALA A 210 7.28 -2.71 -1.92
C ALA A 210 6.28 -1.73 -1.27
N VAL A 211 6.17 -0.52 -1.83
CA VAL A 211 5.25 0.50 -1.31
C VAL A 211 3.79 0.08 -1.51
N PHE A 212 3.42 -0.45 -2.67
CA PHE A 212 2.05 -0.96 -2.87
C PHE A 212 1.69 -2.08 -1.91
N VAL A 213 2.60 -3.02 -1.66
CA VAL A 213 2.40 -4.10 -0.68
C VAL A 213 2.33 -3.55 0.74
N ALA A 214 3.16 -2.56 1.07
CA ALA A 214 3.12 -1.91 2.38
C ALA A 214 1.79 -1.19 2.62
N ILE A 215 1.29 -0.46 1.63
CA ILE A 215 -0.04 0.18 1.70
C ILE A 215 -1.14 -0.87 1.90
N ALA A 216 -1.11 -1.96 1.11
CA ALA A 216 -2.10 -3.02 1.21
C ALA A 216 -2.09 -3.73 2.57
N ALA A 217 -0.89 -4.05 3.08
CA ALA A 217 -0.73 -4.73 4.37
C ALA A 217 -1.05 -3.80 5.57
N TRP A 218 -0.65 -2.52 5.48
CA TRP A 218 -0.92 -1.53 6.53
C TRP A 218 -2.40 -1.23 6.70
N SER A 219 -3.15 -1.14 5.60
CA SER A 219 -4.58 -0.82 5.60
C SER A 219 -5.48 -2.04 5.68
N GLU A 220 -4.91 -3.26 5.82
CA GLU A 220 -5.70 -4.47 5.88
C GLU A 220 -6.47 -4.54 7.21
N PHE A 221 -7.77 -4.74 7.10
CA PHE A 221 -8.70 -4.75 8.22
C PHE A 221 -9.40 -6.11 8.40
N LEU A 222 -9.82 -6.74 7.30
CA LEU A 222 -10.74 -7.88 7.32
C LEU A 222 -10.13 -9.11 8.00
N PHE A 223 -8.93 -9.51 7.58
CA PHE A 223 -8.24 -10.65 8.18
C PHE A 223 -7.72 -10.32 9.57
N ALA A 224 -7.27 -9.06 9.79
CA ALA A 224 -6.87 -8.62 11.11
C ALA A 224 -8.03 -8.73 12.11
N LEU A 225 -9.23 -8.27 11.75
CA LEU A 225 -10.42 -8.32 12.62
C LEU A 225 -10.71 -9.74 13.11
N ILE A 226 -10.46 -10.75 12.26
CA ILE A 226 -10.87 -12.12 12.54
C ILE A 226 -9.77 -12.95 13.19
N LEU A 227 -8.52 -12.71 12.78
CA LEU A 227 -7.38 -13.52 13.20
C LEU A 227 -6.64 -12.95 14.41
N THR A 228 -6.82 -11.65 14.72
CA THR A 228 -6.17 -11.04 15.88
C THR A 228 -6.99 -11.23 17.17
N GLY A 229 -6.37 -10.90 18.26
CA GLY A 229 -6.93 -10.80 19.59
C GLY A 229 -6.15 -9.73 20.36
N PRO A 230 -6.34 -9.62 21.68
CA PRO A 230 -5.78 -8.51 22.47
C PRO A 230 -4.26 -8.29 22.33
N ARG A 231 -3.50 -9.35 21.96
CA ARG A 231 -2.04 -9.25 21.81
C ARG A 231 -1.57 -8.76 20.46
N THR A 232 -2.36 -8.98 19.40
CA THR A 232 -1.93 -8.78 18.02
C THR A 232 -2.83 -7.85 17.22
N THR A 233 -3.75 -7.16 17.90
CA THR A 233 -4.60 -6.13 17.31
C THR A 233 -3.76 -5.16 16.48
N THR A 234 -4.21 -4.85 15.26
CA THR A 234 -3.57 -3.89 14.36
C THR A 234 -4.26 -2.53 14.43
N LEU A 235 -3.60 -1.47 13.93
CA LEU A 235 -4.17 -0.11 13.95
C LEU A 235 -5.55 0.01 13.29
N PRO A 236 -5.82 -0.58 12.11
CA PRO A 236 -7.17 -0.52 11.53
C PRO A 236 -8.25 -1.15 12.43
N VAL A 237 -7.92 -2.24 13.11
CA VAL A 237 -8.86 -2.90 14.04
C VAL A 237 -9.01 -2.09 15.32
N HIS A 238 -7.92 -1.54 15.85
CA HIS A 238 -7.95 -0.64 17.02
C HIS A 238 -8.79 0.63 16.74
N LEU A 239 -8.65 1.22 15.54
CA LEU A 239 -9.46 2.37 15.13
C LEU A 239 -10.97 2.04 15.14
N ALA A 240 -11.36 0.85 14.71
CA ALA A 240 -12.75 0.44 14.74
C ALA A 240 -13.31 0.29 16.16
N ALA A 241 -12.46 0.07 17.16
CA ALA A 241 -12.88 -0.07 18.56
C ALA A 241 -13.38 1.26 19.20
N PHE A 242 -13.02 2.41 18.64
CA PHE A 242 -13.57 3.72 19.08
C PHE A 242 -15.05 3.89 18.74
N VAL A 243 -15.59 3.07 17.85
CA VAL A 243 -17.01 3.04 17.52
C VAL A 243 -17.67 1.94 18.35
N SER A 244 -18.33 2.31 19.43
CA SER A 244 -19.02 1.38 20.33
C SER A 244 -20.54 1.63 20.30
N ASP A 245 -21.31 0.64 20.79
CA ASP A 245 -22.78 0.75 20.89
C ASP A 245 -23.24 1.85 21.84
N ARG A 246 -22.38 2.33 22.74
CA ARG A 246 -22.73 3.32 23.76
C ARG A 246 -22.36 4.74 23.37
N ALA A 247 -21.24 4.94 22.70
CA ALA A 247 -20.77 6.25 22.24
C ALA A 247 -19.65 6.08 21.20
N ILE A 248 -19.49 7.11 20.37
CA ILE A 248 -18.34 7.23 19.45
C ILE A 248 -17.39 8.26 20.05
N ASP A 249 -16.15 7.86 20.33
CA ASP A 249 -15.07 8.81 20.65
C ASP A 249 -14.51 9.42 19.37
N TRP A 250 -15.15 10.51 18.93
CA TRP A 250 -14.77 11.21 17.68
C TRP A 250 -13.36 11.79 17.74
N GLY A 251 -12.89 12.19 18.92
CA GLY A 251 -11.53 12.69 19.11
C GLY A 251 -10.49 11.59 18.93
N GLY A 252 -10.72 10.44 19.55
CA GLY A 252 -9.90 9.24 19.39
C GLY A 252 -9.93 8.72 17.94
N VAL A 253 -11.10 8.67 17.30
CA VAL A 253 -11.24 8.32 15.87
C VAL A 253 -10.41 9.25 15.00
N ALA A 254 -10.54 10.57 15.19
CA ALA A 254 -9.87 11.55 14.34
C ALA A 254 -8.35 11.55 14.54
N SER A 255 -7.86 11.57 15.79
CA SER A 255 -6.41 11.55 16.07
C SER A 255 -5.75 10.26 15.62
N THR A 256 -6.35 9.09 15.93
CA THR A 256 -5.84 7.78 15.46
C THR A 256 -5.92 7.68 13.95
N GLY A 257 -7.01 8.14 13.32
CA GLY A 257 -7.16 8.16 11.87
C GLY A 257 -6.06 8.95 11.17
N VAL A 258 -5.72 10.14 11.67
CA VAL A 258 -4.58 10.94 11.16
C VAL A 258 -3.28 10.16 11.30
N LEU A 259 -3.02 9.56 12.47
CA LEU A 259 -1.80 8.78 12.71
C LEU A 259 -1.70 7.54 11.83
N VAL A 260 -2.81 6.89 11.50
CA VAL A 260 -2.86 5.75 10.56
C VAL A 260 -2.55 6.18 9.13
N ILE A 261 -2.99 7.37 8.71
CA ILE A 261 -2.80 7.89 7.36
C ILE A 261 -1.36 8.39 7.14
N LEU A 262 -0.71 8.93 8.16
CA LEU A 262 0.63 9.53 8.05
C LEU A 262 1.67 8.63 7.36
N PRO A 263 1.85 7.34 7.76
CA PRO A 263 2.81 6.45 7.08
C PRO A 263 2.45 6.22 5.60
N LEU A 264 1.16 6.14 5.26
CA LEU A 264 0.71 5.93 3.88
C LEU A 264 1.05 7.15 3.01
N VAL A 265 0.82 8.35 3.52
CA VAL A 265 1.20 9.60 2.84
C VAL A 265 2.72 9.67 2.68
N ALA A 266 3.48 9.36 3.72
CA ALA A 266 4.95 9.33 3.65
C ALA A 266 5.46 8.35 2.58
N LEU A 267 4.91 7.13 2.55
CA LEU A 267 5.24 6.13 1.53
C LEU A 267 4.87 6.60 0.11
N GLY A 268 3.69 7.22 -0.06
CA GLY A 268 3.26 7.78 -1.34
C GLY A 268 4.21 8.88 -1.85
N LEU A 269 4.63 9.78 -0.96
CA LEU A 269 5.58 10.86 -1.30
C LEU A 269 6.98 10.32 -1.63
N LEU A 270 7.42 9.24 -1.00
CA LEU A 270 8.71 8.61 -1.32
C LEU A 270 8.73 8.05 -2.74
N VAL A 271 7.62 7.45 -3.20
CA VAL A 271 7.53 6.90 -4.56
C VAL A 271 7.50 7.99 -5.63
N GLN A 272 6.87 9.13 -5.35
CA GLN A 272 6.79 10.22 -6.34
C GLN A 272 8.15 10.86 -6.65
N ARG A 273 9.16 10.71 -5.78
CA ARG A 273 10.49 11.32 -5.96
C ARG A 273 11.45 10.46 -6.77
N ASN A 274 11.15 9.20 -7.02
CA ASN A 274 11.96 8.25 -7.77
C ASN A 274 11.27 7.84 -9.07
#